data_2f2a4a0e5407e73dd285676fd634a19a
#
_entry.id   2f2a4a0e5407e73dd285676fd634a19a
#
_cell.length_a   1.000
_cell.length_b   1.000
_cell.length_c   1.000
_cell.angle_alpha   90.00
_cell.angle_beta   90.00
_cell.angle_gamma   90.00
#
_symmetry.space_group_name_H-M   'P 1'
#
loop_
_entity.id
_entity.type
_entity.pdbx_description
1 polymer ?
#
loop_
_entity_poly.entity_id
_entity_poly.type
_entity_poly.pdbx_seq_one_letter_code
_entity_poly.pdbx_strand_id
1 'polypeptide(L)'
;MIVQHSRLLCPGSDGNIQSQRREKPYGKQNTRRIQTMTNKAKTYLKNIQEADTEKNLIGIEIAFKQDMTLSCNDLGSLCRAAEDRRYSLRNNEETLKLKQILFFRTKAEMDAYHDMSRKPEDWTEAEIEQQRSRFCSVWQVIEEAELVDEYEAWKEANPNA
;
A
#
# COMPACT_ATOMS: atom_id res chain seq x y z
N MET A 1 -50.07 1.10 27.29
CA MET A 1 -49.18 2.30 27.26
C MET A 1 -48.26 2.13 26.07
N ILE A 2 -48.51 2.89 25.02
CA ILE A 2 -47.75 2.85 23.78
C ILE A 2 -46.78 4.02 23.83
N VAL A 3 -45.48 3.74 23.88
CA VAL A 3 -44.44 4.78 23.83
C VAL A 3 -44.07 4.98 22.36
N GLN A 4 -44.51 6.10 21.81
CA GLN A 4 -44.08 6.54 20.48
C GLN A 4 -42.67 7.15 20.55
N HIS A 5 -41.73 6.54 19.84
CA HIS A 5 -40.39 7.14 19.64
C HIS A 5 -40.44 8.05 18.43
N SER A 6 -40.39 9.33 18.72
CA SER A 6 -40.27 10.41 17.74
C SER A 6 -38.92 10.33 17.02
N ARG A 7 -38.97 10.14 15.70
CA ARG A 7 -37.82 10.29 14.82
C ARG A 7 -37.46 11.76 14.69
N LEU A 8 -36.31 12.14 15.18
CA LEU A 8 -35.67 13.42 14.87
C LEU A 8 -35.05 13.34 13.45
N LEU A 9 -35.71 14.02 12.53
CA LEU A 9 -35.21 14.30 11.19
C LEU A 9 -34.14 15.40 11.26
N CYS A 10 -32.90 15.07 10.94
CA CYS A 10 -31.88 16.08 10.67
C CYS A 10 -32.14 16.68 9.27
N PRO A 11 -32.14 18.02 9.12
CA PRO A 11 -32.29 18.65 7.81
C PRO A 11 -31.01 18.46 6.99
N GLY A 12 -31.18 18.04 5.73
CA GLY A 12 -30.14 17.86 4.76
C GLY A 12 -29.40 19.17 4.48
N SER A 13 -28.07 19.10 4.45
CA SER A 13 -27.22 20.07 3.78
C SER A 13 -26.79 19.49 2.45
N ASP A 14 -27.55 19.83 1.40
CA ASP A 14 -27.15 19.64 0.02
C ASP A 14 -25.97 20.55 -0.30
N GLY A 15 -24.78 20.09 0.02
CA GLY A 15 -23.52 20.68 -0.40
C GLY A 15 -22.92 19.88 -1.54
N ASN A 16 -23.44 20.10 -2.76
CA ASN A 16 -22.87 19.58 -3.99
C ASN A 16 -21.54 20.30 -4.29
N ILE A 17 -20.47 19.87 -3.62
CA ILE A 17 -19.09 20.26 -3.96
C ILE A 17 -18.61 19.26 -5.01
N GLN A 18 -18.98 19.53 -6.26
CA GLN A 18 -18.27 18.97 -7.42
C GLN A 18 -16.85 19.53 -7.41
N SER A 19 -15.94 18.91 -6.66
CA SER A 19 -14.52 19.08 -6.88
C SER A 19 -14.17 18.38 -8.19
N GLN A 20 -14.27 19.14 -9.29
CA GLN A 20 -13.66 18.77 -10.56
C GLN A 20 -12.14 18.66 -10.31
N ARG A 21 -11.67 17.49 -9.88
CA ARG A 21 -10.29 17.10 -10.07
C ARG A 21 -10.05 17.04 -11.57
N ARG A 22 -9.53 18.14 -12.11
CA ARG A 22 -8.91 18.14 -13.43
C ARG A 22 -7.72 17.18 -13.34
N GLU A 23 -7.94 15.93 -13.72
CA GLU A 23 -6.85 15.00 -14.04
C GLU A 23 -6.05 15.64 -15.18
N LYS A 24 -4.93 16.24 -14.82
CA LYS A 24 -3.96 16.71 -15.81
C LYS A 24 -3.48 15.49 -16.57
N PRO A 25 -3.47 15.49 -17.90
CA PRO A 25 -3.02 14.34 -18.68
C PRO A 25 -1.50 14.18 -18.56
N TYR A 26 -1.03 13.56 -17.47
CA TYR A 26 0.40 13.32 -17.20
C TYR A 26 1.06 12.39 -18.24
N GLY A 27 0.28 11.53 -18.92
CA GLY A 27 0.81 10.52 -19.85
C GLY A 27 1.39 11.07 -21.16
N LYS A 28 0.82 12.13 -21.72
CA LYS A 28 1.23 12.61 -23.06
C LYS A 28 2.53 13.45 -23.07
N GLN A 29 2.89 14.09 -21.97
CA GLN A 29 4.13 14.87 -21.88
C GLN A 29 5.38 14.01 -21.69
N ASN A 30 5.25 12.86 -20.98
CA ASN A 30 6.38 11.95 -20.77
C ASN A 30 6.81 11.25 -22.05
N THR A 31 5.87 10.83 -22.91
CA THR A 31 6.20 10.12 -24.16
C THR A 31 6.99 11.00 -25.14
N ARG A 32 6.67 12.30 -25.24
CA ARG A 32 7.41 13.23 -26.10
C ARG A 32 8.83 13.52 -25.62
N ARG A 33 9.06 13.57 -24.28
CA ARG A 33 10.39 13.80 -23.70
C ARG A 33 11.33 12.60 -23.91
N ILE A 34 10.82 11.38 -23.82
CA ILE A 34 11.61 10.16 -24.04
C ILE A 34 12.10 10.06 -25.49
N GLN A 35 11.32 10.53 -26.46
CA GLN A 35 11.69 10.51 -27.88
C GLN A 35 12.91 11.39 -28.21
N THR A 36 13.17 12.44 -27.42
CA THR A 36 14.29 13.37 -27.64
C THR A 36 15.56 13.01 -26.86
N MET A 37 15.49 12.01 -25.97
CA MET A 37 16.65 11.58 -25.18
C MET A 37 17.68 10.86 -26.03
N THR A 38 18.96 11.04 -25.67
CA THR A 38 20.07 10.29 -26.27
C THR A 38 19.93 8.78 -25.97
N ASN A 39 20.51 7.91 -26.79
CA ASN A 39 20.46 6.46 -26.57
C ASN A 39 21.07 6.08 -25.22
N LYS A 40 22.11 6.76 -24.78
CA LYS A 40 22.75 6.55 -23.50
C LYS A 40 21.84 6.94 -22.33
N ALA A 41 21.14 8.07 -22.43
CA ALA A 41 20.16 8.49 -21.45
C ALA A 41 18.99 7.51 -21.36
N LYS A 42 18.55 6.94 -22.49
CA LYS A 42 17.52 5.88 -22.51
C LYS A 42 17.96 4.63 -21.75
N THR A 43 19.25 4.25 -21.84
CA THR A 43 19.81 3.12 -21.09
C THR A 43 19.76 3.41 -19.58
N TYR A 44 20.16 4.59 -19.14
CA TYR A 44 20.04 4.97 -17.73
C TYR A 44 18.60 5.01 -17.25
N LEU A 45 17.68 5.53 -18.07
CA LEU A 45 16.25 5.54 -17.74
C LEU A 45 15.70 4.14 -17.53
N LYS A 46 16.06 3.20 -18.41
CA LYS A 46 15.69 1.78 -18.26
C LYS A 46 16.23 1.21 -16.94
N ASN A 47 17.50 1.42 -16.63
CA ASN A 47 18.12 0.95 -15.39
C ASN A 47 17.45 1.53 -14.15
N ILE A 48 17.03 2.82 -14.19
CA ILE A 48 16.27 3.46 -13.11
C ILE A 48 14.92 2.77 -12.91
N GLN A 49 14.21 2.47 -14.00
CA GLN A 49 12.90 1.81 -13.94
C GLN A 49 12.98 0.37 -13.40
N GLU A 50 14.08 -0.33 -13.70
CA GLU A 50 14.36 -1.70 -13.29
C GLU A 50 15.01 -1.81 -11.90
N ALA A 51 15.43 -0.69 -11.29
CA ALA A 51 16.01 -0.70 -9.94
C ALA A 51 15.01 -1.25 -8.92
N ASP A 52 15.38 -2.32 -8.24
CA ASP A 52 14.57 -3.04 -7.24
C ASP A 52 14.78 -2.54 -5.81
N THR A 53 15.91 -1.86 -5.56
CA THR A 53 16.27 -1.32 -4.25
C THR A 53 16.75 0.13 -4.35
N GLU A 54 16.61 0.88 -3.26
CA GLU A 54 17.13 2.24 -3.16
C GLU A 54 18.65 2.28 -3.31
N LYS A 55 19.36 1.25 -2.84
CA LYS A 55 20.83 1.12 -3.00
C LYS A 55 21.24 1.01 -4.47
N ASN A 56 20.54 0.19 -5.25
CA ASN A 56 20.78 0.06 -6.69
C ASN A 56 20.49 1.37 -7.41
N LEU A 57 19.39 2.03 -7.05
CA LEU A 57 19.02 3.33 -7.62
C LEU A 57 20.09 4.39 -7.37
N ILE A 58 20.65 4.48 -6.15
CA ILE A 58 21.75 5.40 -5.80
C ILE A 58 22.99 5.13 -6.68
N GLY A 59 23.35 3.86 -6.89
CA GLY A 59 24.45 3.49 -7.78
C GLY A 59 24.26 4.01 -9.21
N ILE A 60 23.05 3.87 -9.74
CA ILE A 60 22.68 4.37 -11.08
C ILE A 60 22.73 5.90 -11.12
N GLU A 61 22.25 6.58 -10.08
CA GLU A 61 22.30 8.04 -9.97
C GLU A 61 23.73 8.58 -9.99
N ILE A 62 24.63 7.96 -9.23
CA ILE A 62 26.05 8.33 -9.23
C ILE A 62 26.62 8.18 -10.65
N ALA A 63 26.35 7.06 -11.32
CA ALA A 63 26.86 6.77 -12.65
C ALA A 63 26.41 7.82 -13.68
N PHE A 64 25.14 8.16 -13.75
CA PHE A 64 24.68 9.14 -14.76
C PHE A 64 25.07 10.59 -14.41
N LYS A 65 25.18 10.94 -13.11
CA LYS A 65 25.65 12.27 -12.69
C LYS A 65 27.12 12.52 -13.02
N GLN A 66 27.93 11.46 -13.06
CA GLN A 66 29.34 11.52 -13.44
C GLN A 66 29.56 11.46 -14.97
N ASP A 67 28.52 11.13 -15.73
CA ASP A 67 28.62 10.99 -17.17
C ASP A 67 28.58 12.34 -17.90
N MET A 68 29.78 12.86 -18.19
CA MET A 68 29.98 14.15 -18.87
C MET A 68 29.44 14.19 -20.33
N THR A 69 28.98 13.06 -20.88
CA THR A 69 28.43 12.98 -22.23
C THR A 69 26.94 13.24 -22.30
N LEU A 70 26.25 13.30 -21.16
CA LEU A 70 24.82 13.58 -21.07
C LEU A 70 24.54 15.08 -21.19
N SER A 71 23.49 15.43 -21.91
CA SER A 71 23.01 16.82 -21.97
C SER A 71 22.35 17.22 -20.65
N CYS A 72 22.30 18.53 -20.34
CA CYS A 72 21.58 19.04 -19.18
C CYS A 72 20.11 18.63 -19.17
N ASN A 73 19.47 18.53 -20.36
CA ASN A 73 18.09 18.08 -20.48
C ASN A 73 17.93 16.59 -20.13
N ASP A 74 18.87 15.74 -20.58
CA ASP A 74 18.89 14.31 -20.23
C ASP A 74 19.08 14.13 -18.72
N LEU A 75 20.08 14.84 -18.14
CA LEU A 75 20.33 14.81 -16.69
C LEU A 75 19.08 15.22 -15.89
N GLY A 76 18.42 16.31 -16.27
CA GLY A 76 17.20 16.74 -15.58
C GLY A 76 16.05 15.76 -15.71
N SER A 77 15.96 15.01 -16.82
CA SER A 77 14.95 13.97 -17.01
C SER A 77 15.26 12.72 -16.19
N LEU A 78 16.53 12.30 -16.13
CA LEU A 78 16.98 11.16 -15.33
C LEU A 78 16.86 11.43 -13.83
N CYS A 79 17.18 12.62 -13.34
CA CYS A 79 17.00 12.99 -11.94
C CYS A 79 15.53 12.86 -11.51
N ARG A 80 14.58 13.37 -12.32
CA ARG A 80 13.14 13.22 -12.03
C ARG A 80 12.70 11.76 -12.02
N ALA A 81 13.13 10.98 -13.01
CA ALA A 81 12.80 9.56 -13.06
C ALA A 81 13.35 8.81 -11.84
N ALA A 82 14.54 9.16 -11.36
CA ALA A 82 15.12 8.57 -10.15
C ALA A 82 14.34 8.97 -8.88
N GLU A 83 13.87 10.22 -8.78
CA GLU A 83 13.01 10.67 -7.68
C GLU A 83 11.67 9.92 -7.67
N ASP A 84 11.00 9.80 -8.83
CA ASP A 84 9.75 9.06 -8.97
C ASP A 84 9.93 7.59 -8.59
N ARG A 85 11.05 6.95 -9.01
CA ARG A 85 11.36 5.56 -8.65
C ARG A 85 11.64 5.39 -7.17
N ARG A 86 12.39 6.32 -6.56
CA ARG A 86 12.67 6.31 -5.12
C ARG A 86 11.37 6.39 -4.31
N TYR A 87 10.45 7.27 -4.70
CA TYR A 87 9.15 7.38 -4.08
C TYR A 87 8.36 6.06 -4.18
N SER A 88 8.36 5.43 -5.37
CA SER A 88 7.70 4.13 -5.56
C SER A 88 8.32 3.02 -4.70
N LEU A 89 9.65 2.96 -4.59
CA LEU A 89 10.35 1.94 -3.77
C LEU A 89 10.01 2.09 -2.28
N ARG A 90 9.99 3.33 -1.77
CA ARG A 90 9.61 3.60 -0.37
C ARG A 90 8.17 3.23 -0.06
N ASN A 91 7.25 3.62 -0.93
CA ASN A 91 5.83 3.27 -0.76
C ASN A 91 5.62 1.75 -0.78
N ASN A 92 6.32 1.02 -1.64
CA ASN A 92 6.24 -0.44 -1.68
C ASN A 92 6.78 -1.06 -0.38
N GLU A 93 7.89 -0.55 0.17
CA GLU A 93 8.47 -1.04 1.42
C GLU A 93 7.54 -0.78 2.62
N GLU A 94 6.95 0.42 2.70
CA GLU A 94 5.98 0.76 3.75
C GLU A 94 4.72 -0.10 3.65
N THR A 95 4.21 -0.30 2.44
CA THR A 95 3.05 -1.17 2.19
C THR A 95 3.35 -2.60 2.61
N LEU A 96 4.54 -3.12 2.31
CA LEU A 96 4.95 -4.48 2.71
C LEU A 96 5.02 -4.62 4.23
N LYS A 97 5.57 -3.63 4.92
CA LYS A 97 5.62 -3.60 6.40
C LYS A 97 4.22 -3.59 7.01
N LEU A 98 3.32 -2.77 6.47
CA LEU A 98 1.93 -2.72 6.94
C LEU A 98 1.19 -4.05 6.73
N LYS A 99 1.38 -4.70 5.57
CA LYS A 99 0.83 -6.04 5.30
C LYS A 99 1.35 -7.06 6.33
N GLN A 100 2.64 -7.08 6.62
CA GLN A 100 3.22 -7.97 7.62
C GLN A 100 2.61 -7.76 9.00
N ILE A 101 2.50 -6.52 9.45
CA ILE A 101 1.87 -6.19 10.75
C ILE A 101 0.42 -6.69 10.78
N LEU A 102 -0.33 -6.47 9.71
CA LEU A 102 -1.72 -6.91 9.59
C LEU A 102 -1.81 -8.45 9.67
N PHE A 103 -0.93 -9.17 8.97
CA PHE A 103 -0.91 -10.63 8.95
C PHE A 103 -0.56 -11.22 10.33
N PHE A 104 0.45 -10.69 11.01
CA PHE A 104 0.78 -11.08 12.38
C PHE A 104 -0.39 -10.87 13.33
N ARG A 105 -1.05 -9.72 13.24
CA ARG A 105 -2.19 -9.41 14.08
C ARG A 105 -3.37 -10.35 13.80
N THR A 106 -3.68 -10.59 12.54
CA THR A 106 -4.77 -11.50 12.15
C THR A 106 -4.55 -12.91 12.69
N LYS A 107 -3.32 -13.42 12.56
CA LYS A 107 -2.95 -14.73 13.10
C LYS A 107 -3.10 -14.78 14.63
N ALA A 108 -2.59 -13.78 15.33
CA ALA A 108 -2.67 -13.71 16.79
C ALA A 108 -4.12 -13.68 17.30
N GLU A 109 -5.00 -12.87 16.67
CA GLU A 109 -6.41 -12.82 17.06
C GLU A 109 -7.16 -14.12 16.72
N MET A 110 -6.80 -14.78 15.62
CA MET A 110 -7.34 -16.08 15.23
C MET A 110 -6.92 -17.18 16.21
N ASP A 111 -5.63 -17.26 16.52
CA ASP A 111 -5.09 -18.27 17.44
C ASP A 111 -5.69 -18.11 18.84
N ALA A 112 -5.80 -16.86 19.33
CA ALA A 112 -6.45 -16.58 20.62
C ALA A 112 -7.92 -17.03 20.62
N TYR A 113 -8.68 -16.76 19.55
CA TYR A 113 -10.06 -17.21 19.42
C TYR A 113 -10.17 -18.75 19.39
N HIS A 114 -9.26 -19.42 18.67
CA HIS A 114 -9.23 -20.87 18.62
C HIS A 114 -8.89 -21.48 19.98
N ASP A 115 -7.94 -20.91 20.72
CA ASP A 115 -7.56 -21.40 22.06
C ASP A 115 -8.69 -21.23 23.06
N MET A 116 -9.40 -20.10 23.07
CA MET A 116 -10.60 -19.88 23.87
C MET A 116 -11.71 -20.87 23.51
N SER A 117 -11.90 -21.12 22.21
CA SER A 117 -12.94 -22.05 21.73
C SER A 117 -12.63 -23.52 22.08
N ARG A 118 -11.35 -23.89 22.26
CA ARG A 118 -10.93 -25.25 22.66
C ARG A 118 -11.12 -25.53 24.14
N LYS A 119 -11.11 -24.50 24.98
CA LYS A 119 -11.25 -24.59 26.44
C LYS A 119 -12.30 -23.58 26.92
N PRO A 120 -13.55 -23.73 26.49
CA PRO A 120 -14.60 -22.76 26.82
C PRO A 120 -14.91 -22.67 28.33
N GLU A 121 -14.53 -23.69 29.12
CA GLU A 121 -14.68 -23.72 30.57
C GLU A 121 -13.76 -22.72 31.31
N ASP A 122 -12.67 -22.29 30.67
CA ASP A 122 -11.72 -21.33 31.25
C ASP A 122 -12.16 -19.87 31.02
N TRP A 123 -13.19 -19.63 30.20
CA TRP A 123 -13.59 -18.30 29.75
C TRP A 123 -15.09 -18.06 29.88
N THR A 124 -15.48 -16.81 30.05
CA THR A 124 -16.89 -16.43 29.97
C THR A 124 -17.36 -16.33 28.51
N GLU A 125 -18.63 -16.56 28.28
CA GLU A 125 -19.24 -16.41 26.94
C GLU A 125 -18.99 -14.99 26.36
N ALA A 126 -19.02 -13.96 27.22
CA ALA A 126 -18.74 -12.58 26.83
C ALA A 126 -17.30 -12.36 26.36
N GLU A 127 -16.32 -13.03 26.98
CA GLU A 127 -14.90 -12.96 26.57
C GLU A 127 -14.68 -13.66 25.24
N ILE A 128 -15.29 -14.83 25.04
CA ILE A 128 -15.23 -15.57 23.77
C ILE A 128 -15.84 -14.75 22.64
N GLU A 129 -17.01 -14.15 22.84
CA GLU A 129 -17.66 -13.32 21.81
C GLU A 129 -16.89 -12.01 21.54
N GLN A 130 -16.29 -11.43 22.56
CA GLN A 130 -15.40 -10.27 22.39
C GLN A 130 -14.18 -10.63 21.53
N GLN A 131 -13.55 -11.79 21.79
CA GLN A 131 -12.41 -12.25 21.01
C GLN A 131 -12.80 -12.59 19.56
N ARG A 132 -13.95 -13.23 19.38
CA ARG A 132 -14.51 -13.48 18.06
C ARG A 132 -14.72 -12.18 17.28
N SER A 133 -15.29 -11.16 17.91
CA SER A 133 -15.53 -9.85 17.29
C SER A 133 -14.20 -9.19 16.87
N ARG A 134 -13.14 -9.29 17.67
CA ARG A 134 -11.80 -8.78 17.32
C ARG A 134 -11.25 -9.50 16.10
N PHE A 135 -11.28 -10.82 16.09
CA PHE A 135 -10.84 -11.62 14.95
C PHE A 135 -11.63 -11.26 13.69
N CYS A 136 -12.97 -11.25 13.74
CA CYS A 136 -13.80 -10.90 12.60
C CYS A 136 -13.49 -9.51 12.05
N SER A 137 -13.23 -8.53 12.92
CA SER A 137 -12.90 -7.16 12.50
C SER A 137 -11.57 -7.09 11.73
N VAL A 138 -10.55 -7.84 12.17
CA VAL A 138 -9.26 -7.87 11.48
C VAL A 138 -9.34 -8.69 10.19
N TRP A 139 -10.09 -9.80 10.21
CA TRP A 139 -10.33 -10.63 9.04
C TRP A 139 -11.06 -9.87 7.93
N GLN A 140 -12.06 -9.07 8.28
CA GLN A 140 -12.76 -8.22 7.32
C GLN A 140 -11.81 -7.28 6.57
N VAL A 141 -10.79 -6.74 7.24
CA VAL A 141 -9.77 -5.91 6.57
C VAL A 141 -8.96 -6.72 5.54
N ILE A 142 -8.64 -7.99 5.85
CA ILE A 142 -7.95 -8.89 4.90
C ILE A 142 -8.82 -9.14 3.65
N GLU A 143 -10.13 -9.39 3.84
CA GLU A 143 -11.07 -9.62 2.75
C GLU A 143 -11.28 -8.35 1.89
N GLU A 144 -11.54 -7.20 2.52
CA GLU A 144 -11.76 -5.93 1.82
C GLU A 144 -10.52 -5.44 1.05
N ALA A 145 -9.33 -5.79 1.53
CA ALA A 145 -8.06 -5.49 0.87
C ALA A 145 -7.66 -6.54 -0.19
N GLU A 146 -8.47 -7.57 -0.41
CA GLU A 146 -8.21 -8.69 -1.34
C GLU A 146 -6.88 -9.44 -1.03
N LEU A 147 -6.52 -9.56 0.26
CA LEU A 147 -5.25 -10.12 0.73
C LEU A 147 -5.35 -11.57 1.23
N VAL A 148 -6.48 -12.25 1.02
CA VAL A 148 -6.73 -13.61 1.58
C VAL A 148 -5.67 -14.60 1.10
N ASP A 149 -5.41 -14.67 -0.19
CA ASP A 149 -4.43 -15.62 -0.76
C ASP A 149 -3.00 -15.32 -0.28
N GLU A 150 -2.64 -14.03 -0.19
CA GLU A 150 -1.33 -13.61 0.33
C GLU A 150 -1.18 -13.95 1.83
N TYR A 151 -2.25 -13.80 2.60
CA TYR A 151 -2.27 -14.15 4.03
C TYR A 151 -2.10 -15.67 4.24
N GLU A 152 -2.82 -16.49 3.49
CA GLU A 152 -2.70 -17.95 3.61
C GLU A 152 -1.29 -18.42 3.23
N ALA A 153 -0.71 -17.91 2.14
CA ALA A 153 0.67 -18.21 1.75
C ALA A 153 1.68 -17.75 2.82
N TRP A 154 1.47 -16.57 3.42
CA TRP A 154 2.30 -16.07 4.50
C TRP A 154 2.19 -16.95 5.75
N LYS A 155 0.99 -17.39 6.12
CA LYS A 155 0.73 -18.26 7.27
C LYS A 155 1.44 -19.62 7.13
N GLU A 156 1.39 -20.22 5.94
CA GLU A 156 2.12 -21.46 5.64
C GLU A 156 3.63 -21.30 5.76
N ALA A 157 4.18 -20.16 5.33
CA ALA A 157 5.60 -19.84 5.44
C ALA A 157 6.05 -19.49 6.88
N ASN A 158 5.11 -19.11 7.76
CA ASN A 158 5.36 -18.63 9.12
C ASN A 158 4.52 -19.39 10.17
N PRO A 159 4.66 -20.71 10.31
CA PRO A 159 3.79 -21.51 11.19
C PRO A 159 3.92 -21.16 12.68
N ASN A 160 5.06 -20.56 13.08
CA ASN A 160 5.36 -20.17 14.47
C ASN A 160 5.32 -18.65 14.70
N ALA A 161 4.71 -17.90 13.79
CA ALA A 161 4.62 -16.45 13.90
C ALA A 161 3.62 -16.00 14.94
#